data_dc0a43e4f1cc82e2a75432bd57549f1f
#
_entry.id   dc0a43e4f1cc82e2a75432bd57549f1f
#
_cell.length_a   1.000
_cell.length_b   1.000
_cell.length_c   1.000
_cell.angle_alpha   90.00
_cell.angle_beta   90.00
_cell.angle_gamma   90.00
#
_symmetry.space_group_name_H-M   'P 1'
#
loop_
_entity.id
_entity.type
_entity.pdbx_description
1 polymer ?
#
loop_
_entity_poly.entity_id
_entity_poly.type
_entity_poly.pdbx_seq_one_letter_code
_entity_poly.pdbx_strand_id
1 'polypeptide(L)'
;MEFEVFDDAGAGWEKACADLPPRSRDPFASPAYYRAFAATEKGALPECAVLRDGRGILLYPYFRRMLSEIDWLHAPEGSCDIMTAYGYGGIYGDTGRDDLLDDFIVLFGEHCARTGVVAELIRLNPLLGSESALSRHYELRTGNRQVVVDLRRSDDEIWRGYRHNNRKNVNKALRSGVEVIQEQPLGPHFGDFLSIYASTMDRRGADRGFHFPDEFYRTLAGGLGDGCRVFYALAGGTTVSAEMVLTSATAVYSFLGGTREEFFELRPNNLLKHRIVLWARDAGYESFLLGGGPGGEDGIFDYKKSFASEGILDFHLACRVHDESLYGTLVERCMEHPRTAEPGAERYFLRWRYGG
;
A
#
# COMPACT_ATOMS: atom_id res chain seq x y z
N MET A 1 -28.09 -13.61 2.11
CA MET A 1 -26.66 -13.54 1.77
C MET A 1 -26.55 -13.22 0.30
N GLU A 2 -25.76 -12.21 -0.05
CA GLU A 2 -25.58 -11.71 -1.42
C GLU A 2 -24.09 -11.56 -1.67
N PHE A 3 -23.57 -12.30 -2.68
CA PHE A 3 -22.18 -12.24 -3.12
C PHE A 3 -22.12 -11.66 -4.53
N GLU A 4 -21.35 -10.60 -4.70
CA GLU A 4 -21.18 -9.92 -5.99
C GLU A 4 -19.71 -9.61 -6.24
N VAL A 5 -19.33 -9.50 -7.50
CA VAL A 5 -18.01 -8.98 -7.91
C VAL A 5 -18.26 -7.80 -8.84
N PHE A 6 -17.70 -6.66 -8.47
CA PHE A 6 -17.79 -5.42 -9.23
C PHE A 6 -16.48 -5.14 -9.96
N ASP A 7 -16.59 -4.61 -11.16
CA ASP A 7 -15.49 -3.91 -11.83
C ASP A 7 -15.39 -2.45 -11.36
N ASP A 8 -14.40 -1.73 -11.83
CA ASP A 8 -14.18 -0.32 -11.48
C ASP A 8 -15.09 0.67 -12.23
N ALA A 9 -15.86 0.21 -13.22
CA ALA A 9 -16.71 1.07 -14.05
C ALA A 9 -18.08 1.37 -13.40
N GLY A 10 -18.52 0.52 -12.45
CA GLY A 10 -19.82 0.64 -11.80
C GLY A 10 -19.79 1.34 -10.44
N ALA A 11 -20.93 1.93 -10.03
CA ALA A 11 -21.10 2.54 -8.71
C ALA A 11 -21.23 1.52 -7.56
N GLY A 12 -21.27 0.21 -7.86
CA GLY A 12 -21.46 -0.84 -6.86
C GLY A 12 -20.32 -0.93 -5.85
N TRP A 13 -19.09 -0.82 -6.33
CA TRP A 13 -17.90 -0.84 -5.47
C TRP A 13 -17.83 0.40 -4.58
N GLU A 14 -18.06 1.63 -5.11
CA GLU A 14 -18.09 2.85 -4.31
C GLU A 14 -19.16 2.78 -3.21
N LYS A 15 -20.35 2.26 -3.57
CA LYS A 15 -21.42 2.05 -2.59
C LYS A 15 -21.01 1.04 -1.51
N ALA A 16 -20.35 -0.07 -1.90
CA ALA A 16 -19.86 -1.04 -0.94
C ALA A 16 -18.84 -0.45 0.03
N CYS A 17 -17.92 0.40 -0.47
CA CYS A 17 -16.98 1.14 0.39
C CYS A 17 -17.70 2.08 1.37
N ALA A 18 -18.77 2.75 0.93
CA ALA A 18 -19.57 3.62 1.78
C ALA A 18 -20.37 2.85 2.86
N ASP A 19 -20.76 1.61 2.56
CA ASP A 19 -21.47 0.72 3.47
C ASP A 19 -20.54 0.09 4.54
N LEU A 20 -19.22 0.12 4.34
CA LEU A 20 -18.26 -0.39 5.33
C LEU A 20 -18.42 0.31 6.69
N PRO A 21 -18.25 -0.41 7.80
CA PRO A 21 -18.11 0.20 9.11
C PRO A 21 -17.08 1.33 9.07
N PRO A 22 -17.32 2.48 9.70
CA PRO A 22 -16.42 3.64 9.58
C PRO A 22 -14.93 3.32 9.83
N ARG A 23 -14.64 2.48 10.83
CA ARG A 23 -13.26 2.07 11.16
C ARG A 23 -12.61 1.16 10.12
N SER A 24 -13.41 0.52 9.26
CA SER A 24 -12.91 -0.35 8.18
C SER A 24 -12.74 0.39 6.84
N ARG A 25 -13.08 1.69 6.78
CA ARG A 25 -12.88 2.50 5.58
C ARG A 25 -11.42 2.87 5.43
N ASP A 26 -10.86 2.43 4.32
CA ASP A 26 -9.43 2.54 4.07
C ASP A 26 -9.18 2.96 2.62
N PRO A 27 -8.17 3.81 2.32
CA PRO A 27 -7.87 4.26 0.96
C PRO A 27 -7.54 3.09 0.03
N PHE A 28 -6.92 2.03 0.55
CA PHE A 28 -6.57 0.83 -0.21
C PHE A 28 -7.77 -0.06 -0.55
N ALA A 29 -8.95 0.22 0.01
CA ALA A 29 -10.22 -0.41 -0.39
C ALA A 29 -10.91 0.32 -1.55
N SER A 30 -10.50 1.55 -1.86
CA SER A 30 -11.19 2.45 -2.79
C SER A 30 -11.00 2.03 -4.25
N PRO A 31 -12.05 2.07 -5.09
CA PRO A 31 -11.89 1.90 -6.54
C PRO A 31 -10.98 2.95 -7.17
N ALA A 32 -10.91 4.17 -6.62
CA ALA A 32 -10.00 5.22 -7.10
C ALA A 32 -8.52 4.83 -6.94
N TYR A 33 -8.18 4.14 -5.84
CA TYR A 33 -6.83 3.62 -5.63
C TYR A 33 -6.47 2.59 -6.70
N TYR A 34 -7.36 1.66 -6.99
CA TYR A 34 -7.16 0.62 -8.00
C TYR A 34 -7.14 1.20 -9.41
N ARG A 35 -8.02 2.16 -9.77
CA ARG A 35 -7.97 2.87 -11.06
C ARG A 35 -6.64 3.58 -11.28
N ALA A 36 -6.12 4.26 -10.24
CA ALA A 36 -4.83 4.93 -10.35
C ALA A 36 -3.70 3.94 -10.67
N PHE A 37 -3.65 2.80 -9.98
CA PHE A 37 -2.63 1.77 -10.23
C PHE A 37 -2.87 0.98 -11.51
N ALA A 38 -4.10 0.76 -11.97
CA ALA A 38 -4.39 0.13 -13.25
C ALA A 38 -3.76 0.87 -14.44
N ALA A 39 -3.63 2.21 -14.34
CA ALA A 39 -2.93 3.00 -15.35
C ALA A 39 -1.42 2.72 -15.42
N THR A 40 -0.84 2.08 -14.41
CA THR A 40 0.59 1.75 -14.32
C THR A 40 0.90 0.28 -14.51
N GLU A 41 -0.09 -0.58 -14.36
CA GLU A 41 0.03 -2.04 -14.50
C GLU A 41 -0.73 -2.51 -15.75
N LYS A 42 0.02 -2.76 -16.84
CA LYS A 42 -0.57 -3.20 -18.10
C LYS A 42 -1.39 -4.47 -17.90
N GLY A 43 -2.63 -4.46 -18.40
CA GLY A 43 -3.52 -5.62 -18.37
C GLY A 43 -4.11 -5.97 -16.99
N ALA A 44 -3.82 -5.20 -15.95
CA ALA A 44 -4.45 -5.38 -14.65
C ALA A 44 -5.88 -4.84 -14.66
N LEU A 45 -6.85 -5.69 -14.36
CA LEU A 45 -8.27 -5.34 -14.29
C LEU A 45 -8.69 -5.20 -12.83
N PRO A 46 -9.07 -4.00 -12.37
CA PRO A 46 -9.56 -3.81 -11.02
C PRO A 46 -10.91 -4.51 -10.81
N GLU A 47 -10.99 -5.31 -9.78
CA GLU A 47 -12.23 -5.97 -9.36
C GLU A 47 -12.37 -5.92 -7.83
N CYS A 48 -13.61 -6.06 -7.35
CA CYS A 48 -13.92 -6.07 -5.94
C CYS A 48 -15.00 -7.09 -5.63
N ALA A 49 -14.65 -8.11 -4.84
CA ALA A 49 -15.63 -9.06 -4.30
C ALA A 49 -16.28 -8.50 -3.03
N VAL A 50 -17.58 -8.61 -2.95
CA VAL A 50 -18.39 -8.12 -1.83
C VAL A 50 -19.36 -9.19 -1.37
N LEU A 51 -19.42 -9.45 -0.07
CA LEU A 51 -20.43 -10.28 0.56
C LEU A 51 -21.24 -9.48 1.57
N ARG A 52 -22.57 -9.61 1.54
CA ARG A 52 -23.51 -9.05 2.51
C ARG A 52 -24.44 -10.12 3.04
N ASP A 53 -24.67 -10.16 4.37
CA ASP A 53 -25.64 -11.06 4.99
C ASP A 53 -26.80 -10.32 5.71
N GLY A 54 -26.93 -9.02 5.51
CA GLY A 54 -27.92 -8.15 6.17
C GLY A 54 -27.52 -7.69 7.58
N ARG A 55 -26.46 -8.26 8.18
CA ARG A 55 -25.91 -7.86 9.49
C ARG A 55 -24.44 -7.40 9.39
N GLY A 56 -23.79 -7.67 8.27
CA GLY A 56 -22.39 -7.32 8.05
C GLY A 56 -22.04 -7.31 6.57
N ILE A 57 -20.84 -6.77 6.30
CA ILE A 57 -20.27 -6.66 4.97
C ILE A 57 -18.81 -7.05 5.00
N LEU A 58 -18.38 -7.79 3.98
CA LEU A 58 -16.97 -7.98 3.64
C LEU A 58 -16.72 -7.49 2.22
N LEU A 59 -15.58 -6.84 2.02
CA LEU A 59 -15.16 -6.26 0.76
C LEU A 59 -13.69 -6.59 0.52
N TYR A 60 -13.37 -7.15 -0.66
CA TYR A 60 -12.04 -7.52 -1.05
C TYR A 60 -11.73 -6.99 -2.45
N PRO A 61 -10.91 -5.94 -2.60
CA PRO A 61 -10.46 -5.42 -3.87
C PRO A 61 -9.16 -6.08 -4.30
N TYR A 62 -9.04 -6.35 -5.60
CA TYR A 62 -7.86 -6.97 -6.20
C TYR A 62 -7.71 -6.58 -7.68
N PHE A 63 -6.54 -6.83 -8.24
CA PHE A 63 -6.31 -6.88 -9.67
C PHE A 63 -6.44 -8.30 -10.17
N ARG A 64 -7.25 -8.52 -11.20
CA ARG A 64 -7.19 -9.72 -12.02
C ARG A 64 -6.24 -9.49 -13.19
N ARG A 65 -5.26 -10.37 -13.37
CA ARG A 65 -4.20 -10.22 -14.36
C ARG A 65 -4.11 -11.50 -15.18
N MET A 66 -4.30 -11.37 -16.49
CA MET A 66 -4.28 -12.53 -17.39
C MET A 66 -2.87 -13.10 -17.52
N LEU A 67 -2.73 -14.40 -17.42
CA LEU A 67 -1.45 -15.10 -17.59
C LEU A 67 -1.03 -15.20 -19.07
N SER A 68 -1.98 -15.08 -20.00
CA SER A 68 -1.72 -15.02 -21.43
C SER A 68 -0.87 -13.80 -21.86
N GLU A 69 -0.77 -12.77 -21.02
CA GLU A 69 0.11 -11.61 -21.26
C GLU A 69 1.59 -11.90 -20.98
N ILE A 70 1.90 -13.07 -20.43
CA ILE A 70 3.26 -13.54 -20.18
C ILE A 70 3.60 -14.58 -21.24
N ASP A 71 4.04 -14.13 -22.41
CA ASP A 71 4.24 -14.96 -23.60
C ASP A 71 5.02 -16.26 -23.34
N TRP A 72 6.10 -16.17 -22.58
CA TRP A 72 6.97 -17.31 -22.28
C TRP A 72 6.35 -18.34 -21.34
N LEU A 73 5.30 -17.96 -20.59
CA LEU A 73 4.65 -18.82 -19.61
C LEU A 73 3.78 -19.89 -20.26
N HIS A 74 3.29 -19.62 -21.49
CA HIS A 74 2.39 -20.51 -22.23
C HIS A 74 1.19 -21.00 -21.41
N ALA A 75 0.65 -20.11 -20.58
CA ALA A 75 -0.49 -20.42 -19.73
C ALA A 75 -1.75 -20.69 -20.56
N PRO A 76 -2.67 -21.57 -20.12
CA PRO A 76 -3.94 -21.79 -20.80
C PRO A 76 -4.74 -20.50 -20.96
N GLU A 77 -5.48 -20.39 -22.06
CA GLU A 77 -6.40 -19.27 -22.30
C GLU A 77 -7.41 -19.15 -21.14
N GLY A 78 -7.70 -17.92 -20.71
CA GLY A 78 -8.62 -17.64 -19.61
C GLY A 78 -8.01 -17.80 -18.21
N SER A 79 -6.80 -18.36 -18.07
CA SER A 79 -6.13 -18.41 -16.76
C SER A 79 -5.59 -17.05 -16.31
N CYS A 80 -5.71 -16.77 -15.03
CA CYS A 80 -5.27 -15.49 -14.43
C CYS A 80 -4.72 -15.70 -13.01
N ASP A 81 -4.00 -14.72 -12.54
CA ASP A 81 -3.71 -14.55 -11.11
C ASP A 81 -4.41 -13.30 -10.56
N ILE A 82 -4.57 -13.24 -9.23
CA ILE A 82 -5.07 -12.06 -8.56
C ILE A 82 -4.13 -11.58 -7.48
N MET A 83 -4.05 -10.26 -7.31
CA MET A 83 -3.22 -9.63 -6.29
C MET A 83 -3.80 -8.27 -5.89
N THR A 84 -3.64 -7.90 -4.63
CA THR A 84 -3.93 -6.52 -4.19
C THR A 84 -2.97 -5.52 -4.84
N ALA A 85 -3.41 -4.28 -5.03
CA ALA A 85 -2.57 -3.20 -5.56
C ALA A 85 -1.31 -2.98 -4.71
N TYR A 86 -0.37 -2.19 -5.25
CA TYR A 86 0.84 -1.77 -4.52
C TYR A 86 0.48 -1.20 -3.14
N GLY A 87 1.41 -1.32 -2.18
CA GLY A 87 1.23 -0.87 -0.80
C GLY A 87 0.55 -1.93 0.05
N TYR A 88 -0.67 -1.70 0.43
CA TYR A 88 -1.42 -2.54 1.36
C TYR A 88 -2.79 -2.92 0.79
N GLY A 89 -3.34 -3.99 1.32
CA GLY A 89 -4.66 -4.47 0.96
C GLY A 89 -5.22 -5.41 2.03
N GLY A 90 -6.26 -6.14 1.70
CA GLY A 90 -6.88 -7.09 2.62
C GLY A 90 -8.36 -7.29 2.32
N ILE A 91 -9.01 -8.05 3.18
CA ILE A 91 -10.46 -8.13 3.27
C ILE A 91 -10.89 -7.11 4.32
N TYR A 92 -11.76 -6.18 3.93
CA TYR A 92 -12.24 -5.07 4.75
C TYR A 92 -13.65 -5.34 5.25
N GLY A 93 -14.05 -4.78 6.39
CA GLY A 93 -15.37 -4.90 6.98
C GLY A 93 -15.38 -5.75 8.24
N ASP A 94 -16.39 -6.61 8.36
CA ASP A 94 -16.67 -7.38 9.56
C ASP A 94 -15.85 -8.70 9.64
N THR A 95 -14.53 -8.62 9.43
CA THR A 95 -13.61 -9.78 9.43
C THR A 95 -13.54 -10.51 10.76
N GLY A 96 -13.99 -9.90 11.85
CA GLY A 96 -14.10 -10.56 13.17
C GLY A 96 -15.31 -11.52 13.28
N ARG A 97 -16.16 -11.55 12.26
CA ARG A 97 -17.25 -12.53 12.15
C ARG A 97 -16.77 -13.76 11.37
N ASP A 98 -16.39 -14.79 12.12
CA ASP A 98 -15.87 -16.05 11.55
C ASP A 98 -16.86 -16.68 10.56
N ASP A 99 -18.17 -16.67 10.88
CA ASP A 99 -19.22 -17.20 10.02
C ASP A 99 -19.28 -16.49 8.67
N LEU A 100 -19.23 -15.16 8.68
CA LEU A 100 -19.27 -14.35 7.45
C LEU A 100 -17.99 -14.49 6.62
N LEU A 101 -16.83 -14.57 7.31
CA LEU A 101 -15.56 -14.77 6.63
C LEU A 101 -15.45 -16.14 5.96
N ASP A 102 -15.89 -17.21 6.65
CA ASP A 102 -15.90 -18.56 6.11
C ASP A 102 -16.80 -18.65 4.87
N ASP A 103 -18.00 -18.07 4.92
CA ASP A 103 -18.91 -17.98 3.78
C ASP A 103 -18.29 -17.19 2.61
N PHE A 104 -17.66 -16.05 2.90
CA PHE A 104 -16.95 -15.25 1.89
C PHE A 104 -15.87 -16.08 1.19
N ILE A 105 -15.04 -16.79 1.95
CA ILE A 105 -13.94 -17.59 1.41
C ILE A 105 -14.43 -18.73 0.51
N VAL A 106 -15.56 -19.35 0.87
CA VAL A 106 -16.18 -20.39 0.06
C VAL A 106 -16.71 -19.82 -1.25
N LEU A 107 -17.55 -18.78 -1.19
CA LEU A 107 -18.15 -18.15 -2.37
C LEU A 107 -17.11 -17.51 -3.30
N PHE A 108 -16.10 -16.88 -2.73
CA PHE A 108 -14.99 -16.32 -3.49
C PHE A 108 -14.15 -17.40 -4.14
N GLY A 109 -13.89 -18.53 -3.48
CA GLY A 109 -13.21 -19.68 -4.05
C GLY A 109 -13.97 -20.28 -5.24
N GLU A 110 -15.31 -20.41 -5.15
CA GLU A 110 -16.15 -20.83 -6.27
C GLU A 110 -16.09 -19.83 -7.45
N HIS A 111 -16.07 -18.53 -7.16
CA HIS A 111 -15.88 -17.49 -8.17
C HIS A 111 -14.52 -17.65 -8.85
N CYS A 112 -13.44 -17.79 -8.10
CA CYS A 112 -12.09 -17.99 -8.63
C CYS A 112 -12.01 -19.23 -9.56
N ALA A 113 -12.61 -20.35 -9.16
CA ALA A 113 -12.64 -21.56 -9.98
C ALA A 113 -13.37 -21.35 -11.32
N ARG A 114 -14.49 -20.60 -11.31
CA ARG A 114 -15.26 -20.30 -12.54
C ARG A 114 -14.54 -19.31 -13.47
N THR A 115 -13.71 -18.43 -12.94
CA THR A 115 -13.06 -17.34 -13.69
C THR A 115 -11.60 -17.61 -14.03
N GLY A 116 -11.11 -18.85 -13.76
CA GLY A 116 -9.77 -19.28 -14.13
C GLY A 116 -8.64 -18.68 -13.27
N VAL A 117 -8.95 -18.28 -12.04
CA VAL A 117 -7.93 -17.80 -11.09
C VAL A 117 -7.10 -18.99 -10.61
N VAL A 118 -5.79 -18.93 -10.88
CA VAL A 118 -4.84 -19.99 -10.49
C VAL A 118 -4.33 -19.77 -9.07
N ALA A 119 -3.98 -18.55 -8.77
CA ALA A 119 -3.40 -18.20 -7.45
C ALA A 119 -3.69 -16.75 -7.06
N GLU A 120 -3.66 -16.49 -5.76
CA GLU A 120 -4.04 -15.26 -5.11
C GLU A 120 -2.97 -14.81 -4.11
N LEU A 121 -2.61 -13.52 -4.15
CA LEU A 121 -1.67 -12.91 -3.21
C LEU A 121 -2.24 -11.61 -2.63
N ILE A 122 -2.41 -11.57 -1.31
CA ILE A 122 -2.86 -10.39 -0.57
C ILE A 122 -1.68 -9.78 0.17
N ARG A 123 -1.43 -8.50 -0.03
CA ARG A 123 -0.46 -7.70 0.74
C ARG A 123 -1.18 -7.13 1.96
N LEU A 124 -1.21 -7.88 3.07
CA LEU A 124 -2.04 -7.52 4.22
C LEU A 124 -1.65 -6.18 4.84
N ASN A 125 -2.64 -5.31 5.02
CA ASN A 125 -2.44 -4.09 5.78
C ASN A 125 -2.23 -4.41 7.25
N PRO A 126 -1.05 -4.13 7.84
CA PRO A 126 -0.73 -4.55 9.21
C PRO A 126 -1.55 -3.83 10.28
N LEU A 127 -2.34 -2.81 9.91
CA LEU A 127 -3.23 -2.09 10.82
C LEU A 127 -4.65 -2.68 10.87
N LEU A 128 -5.00 -3.62 9.98
CA LEU A 128 -6.32 -4.28 9.99
C LEU A 128 -6.43 -5.38 11.05
N GLY A 129 -5.30 -5.99 11.44
CA GLY A 129 -5.28 -7.08 12.43
C GLY A 129 -6.02 -8.34 11.96
N SER A 130 -6.11 -8.57 10.65
CA SER A 130 -6.86 -9.68 10.05
C SER A 130 -6.05 -10.99 9.92
N GLU A 131 -4.77 -10.98 10.26
CA GLU A 131 -3.84 -12.10 10.03
C GLU A 131 -4.32 -13.38 10.70
N SER A 132 -4.75 -13.28 11.96
CA SER A 132 -5.22 -14.44 12.71
C SER A 132 -6.47 -15.10 12.09
N ALA A 133 -7.42 -14.29 11.63
CA ALA A 133 -8.62 -14.79 10.97
C ALA A 133 -8.29 -15.43 9.60
N LEU A 134 -7.42 -14.78 8.81
CA LEU A 134 -7.05 -15.24 7.48
C LEU A 134 -6.12 -16.46 7.49
N SER A 135 -5.32 -16.68 8.54
CA SER A 135 -4.41 -17.82 8.65
C SER A 135 -5.10 -19.19 8.60
N ARG A 136 -6.42 -19.25 8.82
CA ARG A 136 -7.22 -20.47 8.68
C ARG A 136 -7.47 -20.88 7.23
N HIS A 137 -7.34 -19.92 6.30
CA HIS A 137 -7.73 -20.06 4.89
C HIS A 137 -6.59 -19.80 3.90
N TYR A 138 -5.52 -19.11 4.36
CA TYR A 138 -4.38 -18.69 3.58
C TYR A 138 -3.07 -19.12 4.21
N GLU A 139 -2.09 -19.46 3.38
CA GLU A 139 -0.70 -19.53 3.80
C GLU A 139 -0.19 -18.11 4.08
N LEU A 140 0.21 -17.82 5.31
CA LEU A 140 0.80 -16.53 5.65
C LEU A 140 2.33 -16.59 5.49
N ARG A 141 2.87 -15.69 4.69
CA ARG A 141 4.32 -15.49 4.53
C ARG A 141 4.71 -14.16 5.14
N THR A 142 5.73 -14.17 5.98
CA THR A 142 6.27 -12.93 6.56
C THR A 142 7.11 -12.19 5.52
N GLY A 143 6.76 -10.94 5.26
CA GLY A 143 7.50 -10.00 4.44
C GLY A 143 8.39 -9.07 5.27
N ASN A 144 8.70 -7.89 4.72
CA ASN A 144 9.53 -6.89 5.38
C ASN A 144 8.78 -6.24 6.55
N ARG A 145 9.48 -5.97 7.65
CA ARG A 145 8.90 -5.27 8.81
C ARG A 145 8.53 -3.82 8.48
N GLN A 146 7.49 -3.34 9.13
CA GLN A 146 6.94 -1.99 8.97
C GLN A 146 7.12 -1.17 10.24
N VAL A 147 7.28 0.13 10.09
CA VAL A 147 7.37 1.06 11.23
C VAL A 147 6.07 1.83 11.38
N VAL A 148 5.52 1.86 12.58
CA VAL A 148 4.32 2.61 12.93
C VAL A 148 4.58 3.53 14.12
N VAL A 149 4.09 4.76 14.04
CA VAL A 149 4.04 5.70 15.16
C VAL A 149 2.66 5.58 15.82
N ASP A 150 2.62 5.27 17.12
CA ASP A 150 1.40 5.29 17.93
C ASP A 150 1.04 6.74 18.29
N LEU A 151 0.00 7.28 17.64
CA LEU A 151 -0.45 8.66 17.80
C LEU A 151 -1.38 8.88 19.00
N ARG A 152 -1.78 7.81 19.70
CA ARG A 152 -2.57 7.91 20.94
C ARG A 152 -1.74 8.41 22.12
N ARG A 153 -0.41 8.41 21.96
CA ARG A 153 0.55 8.96 22.92
C ARG A 153 0.56 10.49 22.89
N SER A 154 0.99 11.11 23.99
CA SER A 154 1.22 12.56 24.03
C SER A 154 2.41 12.99 23.15
N ASP A 155 2.47 14.27 22.77
CA ASP A 155 3.58 14.83 21.99
C ASP A 155 4.94 14.57 22.65
N ASP A 156 5.03 14.72 23.97
CA ASP A 156 6.23 14.47 24.73
C ASP A 156 6.67 13.01 24.70
N GLU A 157 5.73 12.06 24.75
CA GLU A 157 6.02 10.63 24.64
C GLU A 157 6.46 10.25 23.24
N ILE A 158 5.79 10.77 22.21
CA ILE A 158 6.18 10.57 20.81
C ILE A 158 7.58 11.14 20.58
N TRP A 159 7.83 12.40 21.03
CA TRP A 159 9.13 13.04 20.89
C TRP A 159 10.24 12.27 21.62
N ARG A 160 10.00 11.79 22.83
CA ARG A 160 10.96 10.94 23.58
C ARG A 160 11.21 9.59 22.92
N GLY A 161 10.21 9.04 22.25
CA GLY A 161 10.30 7.80 21.45
C GLY A 161 11.20 7.92 20.21
N TYR A 162 11.46 9.14 19.71
CA TYR A 162 12.40 9.34 18.62
C TYR A 162 13.83 9.04 19.06
N ARG A 163 14.62 8.40 18.19
CA ARG A 163 16.07 8.26 18.41
C ARG A 163 16.73 9.64 18.57
N HIS A 164 17.76 9.73 19.38
CA HIS A 164 18.48 11.00 19.67
C HIS A 164 18.88 11.74 18.39
N ASN A 165 19.43 11.03 17.41
CA ASN A 165 19.86 11.62 16.14
C ASN A 165 18.69 12.22 15.35
N ASN A 166 17.51 11.59 15.39
CA ASN A 166 16.31 12.11 14.71
C ASN A 166 15.88 13.44 15.36
N ARG A 167 15.78 13.49 16.70
CA ARG A 167 15.48 14.75 17.42
C ARG A 167 16.49 15.87 17.10
N LYS A 168 17.78 15.54 17.03
CA LYS A 168 18.84 16.47 16.63
C LYS A 168 18.61 17.00 15.19
N ASN A 169 18.21 16.13 14.25
CA ASN A 169 17.94 16.50 12.86
C ASN A 169 16.70 17.38 12.74
N VAL A 170 15.60 17.06 13.43
CA VAL A 170 14.40 17.92 13.48
C VAL A 170 14.76 19.31 14.00
N ASN A 171 15.48 19.38 15.12
CA ASN A 171 15.92 20.65 15.69
C ASN A 171 16.91 21.41 14.77
N LYS A 172 17.74 20.71 13.98
CA LYS A 172 18.60 21.34 12.98
C LYS A 172 17.76 22.00 11.90
N ALA A 173 16.77 21.29 11.35
CA ALA A 173 15.89 21.85 10.30
C ALA A 173 15.13 23.09 10.81
N LEU A 174 14.58 23.04 12.02
CA LEU A 174 13.91 24.18 12.64
C LEU A 174 14.84 25.41 12.76
N ARG A 175 16.05 25.22 13.28
CA ARG A 175 17.04 26.31 13.38
C ARG A 175 17.53 26.84 12.04
N SER A 176 17.45 26.03 10.99
CA SER A 176 17.79 26.41 9.61
C SER A 176 16.64 27.16 8.91
N GLY A 177 15.54 27.46 9.60
CA GLY A 177 14.41 28.19 9.04
C GLY A 177 13.57 27.37 8.07
N VAL A 178 13.61 26.02 8.16
CA VAL A 178 12.71 25.17 7.36
C VAL A 178 11.30 25.26 7.92
N GLU A 179 10.35 25.57 7.06
CA GLU A 179 8.93 25.64 7.37
C GLU A 179 8.20 24.45 6.72
N VAL A 180 7.07 24.02 7.29
CA VAL A 180 6.25 22.95 6.72
C VAL A 180 4.83 23.45 6.54
N ILE A 181 4.33 23.29 5.31
CA ILE A 181 2.96 23.58 4.93
C ILE A 181 2.23 22.31 4.49
N GLN A 182 0.92 22.32 4.56
CA GLN A 182 0.05 21.28 4.04
C GLN A 182 -0.83 21.86 2.94
N GLU A 183 -1.00 21.09 1.85
CA GLU A 183 -1.91 21.45 0.76
C GLU A 183 -2.80 20.27 0.38
N GLN A 184 -3.88 20.58 -0.34
CA GLN A 184 -4.60 19.58 -1.10
C GLN A 184 -3.68 19.01 -2.19
N PRO A 185 -3.86 17.73 -2.56
CA PRO A 185 -3.20 17.19 -3.76
C PRO A 185 -3.53 18.09 -4.96
N LEU A 186 -2.64 18.26 -5.87
CA LEU A 186 -2.78 19.15 -7.04
C LEU A 186 -2.84 20.66 -6.69
N GLY A 187 -2.39 21.05 -5.49
CA GLY A 187 -2.25 22.46 -5.06
C GLY A 187 -1.08 23.18 -5.75
N PRO A 188 -0.79 24.44 -5.36
CA PRO A 188 0.24 25.29 -5.99
C PRO A 188 1.63 24.65 -6.09
N HIS A 189 2.04 23.84 -5.09
CA HIS A 189 3.36 23.19 -5.06
C HIS A 189 3.36 21.78 -5.68
N PHE A 190 2.28 21.37 -6.37
CA PHE A 190 2.21 20.02 -6.93
C PHE A 190 3.30 19.74 -7.97
N GLY A 191 3.66 20.73 -8.80
CA GLY A 191 4.79 20.59 -9.72
C GLY A 191 6.13 20.34 -9.04
N ASP A 192 6.34 20.96 -7.86
CA ASP A 192 7.51 20.70 -7.03
C ASP A 192 7.50 19.26 -6.48
N PHE A 193 6.33 18.79 -6.01
CA PHE A 193 6.17 17.40 -5.57
C PHE A 193 6.60 16.41 -6.66
N LEU A 194 6.09 16.56 -7.89
CA LEU A 194 6.43 15.68 -9.01
C LEU A 194 7.93 15.70 -9.29
N SER A 195 8.54 16.90 -9.35
CA SER A 195 9.98 17.07 -9.58
C SER A 195 10.83 16.41 -8.49
N ILE A 196 10.47 16.61 -7.22
CA ILE A 196 11.17 16.04 -6.07
C ILE A 196 11.03 14.53 -6.04
N TYR A 197 9.84 14.00 -6.32
CA TYR A 197 9.59 12.57 -6.34
C TYR A 197 10.38 11.90 -7.49
N ALA A 198 10.28 12.41 -8.72
CA ALA A 198 10.99 11.87 -9.88
C ALA A 198 12.51 11.85 -9.64
N SER A 199 13.10 12.99 -9.23
CA SER A 199 14.54 13.05 -8.91
C SER A 199 14.97 12.08 -7.79
N THR A 200 14.07 11.81 -6.85
CA THR A 200 14.34 10.83 -5.78
C THR A 200 14.32 9.41 -6.30
N MET A 201 13.39 9.07 -7.21
CA MET A 201 13.32 7.75 -7.85
C MET A 201 14.54 7.51 -8.74
N ASP A 202 14.91 8.49 -9.58
CA ASP A 202 16.11 8.45 -10.43
C ASP A 202 17.38 8.20 -9.61
N ARG A 203 17.59 9.00 -8.56
CA ARG A 203 18.76 8.88 -7.67
C ARG A 203 18.85 7.53 -6.97
N ARG A 204 17.70 6.91 -6.71
CA ARG A 204 17.64 5.59 -6.05
C ARG A 204 17.72 4.43 -7.03
N GLY A 205 17.71 4.69 -8.33
CA GLY A 205 17.64 3.64 -9.34
C GLY A 205 16.38 2.79 -9.19
N ALA A 206 15.24 3.44 -8.82
CA ALA A 206 13.98 2.74 -8.65
C ALA A 206 13.47 2.20 -9.98
N ASP A 207 12.76 1.07 -9.93
CA ASP A 207 12.13 0.48 -11.10
C ASP A 207 11.17 1.47 -11.79
N ARG A 208 11.00 1.31 -13.10
CA ARG A 208 10.10 2.16 -13.90
C ARG A 208 8.67 2.18 -13.39
N GLY A 209 8.21 1.12 -12.72
CA GLY A 209 6.90 1.05 -12.09
C GLY A 209 6.67 2.09 -10.97
N PHE A 210 7.74 2.74 -10.47
CA PHE A 210 7.62 3.84 -9.50
C PHE A 210 7.63 5.24 -10.14
N HIS A 211 7.71 5.35 -11.46
CA HIS A 211 7.61 6.61 -12.19
C HIS A 211 6.16 6.81 -12.68
N PHE A 212 5.31 7.26 -11.78
CA PHE A 212 3.89 7.43 -12.04
C PHE A 212 3.61 8.60 -12.99
N PRO A 213 2.71 8.44 -13.98
CA PRO A 213 2.27 9.54 -14.85
C PRO A 213 1.35 10.51 -14.10
N ASP A 214 1.19 11.72 -14.61
CA ASP A 214 0.31 12.75 -14.01
C ASP A 214 -1.13 12.23 -13.78
N GLU A 215 -1.63 11.40 -14.68
CA GLU A 215 -2.96 10.80 -14.59
C GLU A 215 -3.14 9.97 -13.30
N PHE A 216 -2.10 9.24 -12.88
CA PHE A 216 -2.09 8.50 -11.62
C PHE A 216 -2.45 9.40 -10.44
N TYR A 217 -1.77 10.55 -10.32
CA TYR A 217 -1.98 11.47 -9.20
C TYR A 217 -3.35 12.14 -9.25
N ARG A 218 -3.82 12.51 -10.46
CA ARG A 218 -5.15 13.12 -10.64
C ARG A 218 -6.26 12.15 -10.28
N THR A 219 -6.17 10.91 -10.73
CA THR A 219 -7.14 9.85 -10.42
C THR A 219 -7.16 9.56 -8.92
N LEU A 220 -5.97 9.42 -8.31
CA LEU A 220 -5.85 9.16 -6.88
C LEU A 220 -6.41 10.32 -6.05
N ALA A 221 -5.99 11.54 -6.33
CA ALA A 221 -6.39 12.73 -5.60
C ALA A 221 -7.89 13.03 -5.78
N GLY A 222 -8.40 12.94 -7.01
CA GLY A 222 -9.81 13.19 -7.32
C GLY A 222 -10.74 12.19 -6.66
N GLY A 223 -10.34 10.92 -6.60
CA GLY A 223 -11.19 9.87 -6.03
C GLY A 223 -11.08 9.69 -4.52
N LEU A 224 -9.92 10.01 -3.92
CA LEU A 224 -9.75 9.94 -2.46
C LEU A 224 -10.14 11.24 -1.75
N GLY A 225 -10.19 12.36 -2.47
CA GLY A 225 -10.55 13.66 -1.89
C GLY A 225 -9.75 13.99 -0.62
N ASP A 226 -10.47 14.17 0.49
CA ASP A 226 -9.86 14.44 1.80
C ASP A 226 -9.01 13.28 2.35
N GLY A 227 -9.10 12.09 1.81
CA GLY A 227 -8.26 10.94 2.12
C GLY A 227 -6.83 11.02 1.58
N CYS A 228 -6.48 12.08 0.84
CA CYS A 228 -5.14 12.33 0.32
C CYS A 228 -4.67 13.74 0.68
N ARG A 229 -3.44 13.90 1.17
CA ARG A 229 -2.83 15.19 1.56
C ARG A 229 -1.38 15.22 1.12
N VAL A 230 -0.88 16.41 0.82
CA VAL A 230 0.54 16.63 0.55
C VAL A 230 1.12 17.64 1.52
N PHE A 231 2.27 17.31 2.06
CA PHE A 231 3.05 18.17 2.93
C PHE A 231 4.33 18.58 2.23
N TYR A 232 4.72 19.84 2.38
CA TYR A 232 5.91 20.43 1.79
C TYR A 232 6.78 21.07 2.85
N ALA A 233 8.08 20.79 2.81
CA ALA A 233 9.07 21.53 3.57
C ALA A 233 9.69 22.60 2.68
N LEU A 234 9.68 23.84 3.14
CA LEU A 234 10.22 25.01 2.45
C LEU A 234 11.44 25.57 3.17
N ALA A 235 12.45 25.96 2.42
CA ALA A 235 13.61 26.70 2.91
C ALA A 235 13.80 27.97 2.07
N GLY A 236 13.66 29.16 2.70
CA GLY A 236 13.72 30.43 1.98
C GLY A 236 12.70 30.54 0.82
N GLY A 237 11.50 29.98 1.00
CA GLY A 237 10.44 29.97 -0.01
C GLY A 237 10.59 28.90 -1.10
N THR A 238 11.66 28.11 -1.09
CA THR A 238 11.88 27.01 -2.05
C THR A 238 11.39 25.70 -1.44
N THR A 239 10.62 24.90 -2.20
CA THR A 239 10.22 23.55 -1.79
C THR A 239 11.42 22.62 -1.85
N VAL A 240 11.81 22.07 -0.70
CA VAL A 240 13.03 21.24 -0.55
C VAL A 240 12.75 19.77 -0.24
N SER A 241 11.56 19.47 0.30
CA SER A 241 11.09 18.11 0.55
C SER A 241 9.57 18.07 0.45
N ALA A 242 9.02 16.96 0.00
CA ALA A 242 7.58 16.78 -0.09
C ALA A 242 7.19 15.34 0.23
N GLU A 243 5.98 15.18 0.79
CA GLU A 243 5.41 13.88 1.10
C GLU A 243 3.90 13.89 0.90
N MET A 244 3.42 12.94 0.12
CA MET A 244 2.01 12.60 0.00
C MET A 244 1.67 11.54 1.03
N VAL A 245 0.59 11.73 1.76
CA VAL A 245 0.04 10.77 2.70
C VAL A 245 -1.37 10.40 2.32
N LEU A 246 -1.75 9.15 2.61
CA LEU A 246 -3.13 8.68 2.51
C LEU A 246 -3.69 8.50 3.92
N THR A 247 -5.01 8.66 4.06
CA THR A 247 -5.67 8.52 5.36
C THR A 247 -6.84 7.54 5.30
N SER A 248 -6.96 6.71 6.33
CA SER A 248 -8.16 5.93 6.63
C SER A 248 -8.96 6.63 7.72
N ALA A 249 -9.96 5.97 8.27
CA ALA A 249 -10.70 6.48 9.41
C ALA A 249 -9.86 6.64 10.69
N THR A 250 -8.79 5.85 10.85
CA THR A 250 -8.00 5.80 12.09
C THR A 250 -6.49 5.94 11.86
N ALA A 251 -6.03 5.88 10.63
CA ALA A 251 -4.60 5.85 10.34
C ALA A 251 -4.19 6.81 9.21
N VAL A 252 -2.94 7.22 9.28
CA VAL A 252 -2.22 7.91 8.21
C VAL A 252 -1.17 6.96 7.65
N TYR A 253 -0.99 6.97 6.34
CA TYR A 253 0.00 6.16 5.62
C TYR A 253 0.99 7.07 4.91
N SER A 254 2.28 6.91 5.19
CA SER A 254 3.36 7.50 4.39
C SER A 254 3.36 6.85 3.02
N PHE A 255 3.10 7.62 1.97
CA PHE A 255 2.85 7.03 0.66
C PHE A 255 3.99 7.32 -0.33
N LEU A 256 4.07 8.51 -0.87
CA LEU A 256 5.09 8.91 -1.83
C LEU A 256 5.80 10.19 -1.35
N GLY A 257 7.10 10.29 -1.56
CA GLY A 257 7.80 11.49 -1.17
C GLY A 257 9.28 11.50 -1.53
N GLY A 258 9.90 12.65 -1.31
CA GLY A 258 11.30 12.82 -1.60
C GLY A 258 11.89 14.09 -1.00
N THR A 259 13.18 14.28 -1.25
CA THR A 259 13.94 15.45 -0.79
C THR A 259 14.96 15.81 -1.86
N ARG A 260 15.09 17.09 -2.20
CA ARG A 260 16.14 17.60 -3.07
C ARG A 260 17.52 17.41 -2.43
N GLU A 261 18.44 16.85 -3.19
CA GLU A 261 19.75 16.43 -2.67
C GLU A 261 20.57 17.58 -2.12
N GLU A 262 20.54 18.71 -2.82
CA GLU A 262 21.26 19.93 -2.45
C GLU A 262 20.85 20.52 -1.08
N PHE A 263 19.71 20.07 -0.54
CA PHE A 263 19.20 20.51 0.77
C PHE A 263 19.28 19.42 1.87
N PHE A 264 19.92 18.30 1.63
CA PHE A 264 20.04 17.23 2.63
C PHE A 264 20.65 17.70 3.95
N GLU A 265 21.59 18.65 3.88
CA GLU A 265 22.24 19.20 5.07
C GLU A 265 21.28 19.94 6.00
N LEU A 266 20.18 20.48 5.48
CA LEU A 266 19.13 21.12 6.29
C LEU A 266 18.25 20.11 7.05
N ARG A 267 18.29 18.82 6.68
CA ARG A 267 17.46 17.74 7.26
C ARG A 267 15.94 17.98 7.12
N PRO A 268 15.43 18.51 5.99
CA PRO A 268 14.04 18.92 5.87
C PRO A 268 13.08 17.77 6.03
N ASN A 269 13.42 16.55 5.54
CA ASN A 269 12.58 15.37 5.64
C ASN A 269 12.31 14.92 7.09
N ASN A 270 13.28 15.14 8.02
CA ASN A 270 13.06 14.83 9.43
C ASN A 270 12.00 15.77 10.06
N LEU A 271 12.05 17.06 9.72
CA LEU A 271 11.05 18.02 10.19
C LEU A 271 9.70 17.80 9.51
N LEU A 272 9.69 17.54 8.19
CA LEU A 272 8.47 17.23 7.42
C LEU A 272 7.73 16.07 8.07
N LYS A 273 8.40 14.93 8.29
CA LYS A 273 7.81 13.75 8.93
C LYS A 273 7.31 14.05 10.35
N HIS A 274 8.08 14.80 11.13
CA HIS A 274 7.66 15.21 12.47
C HIS A 274 6.39 16.07 12.44
N ARG A 275 6.27 17.00 11.51
CA ARG A 275 5.06 17.84 11.35
C ARG A 275 3.85 17.02 10.91
N ILE A 276 4.04 16.02 10.06
CA ILE A 276 2.97 15.07 9.69
C ILE A 276 2.50 14.28 10.91
N VAL A 277 3.43 13.81 11.77
CA VAL A 277 3.08 13.12 13.04
C VAL A 277 2.21 14.00 13.93
N LEU A 278 2.62 15.26 14.15
CA LEU A 278 1.84 16.18 14.98
C LEU A 278 0.46 16.48 14.38
N TRP A 279 0.41 16.78 13.08
CA TRP A 279 -0.84 17.01 12.38
C TRP A 279 -1.79 15.79 12.48
N ALA A 280 -1.26 14.60 12.24
CA ALA A 280 -2.06 13.37 12.28
C ALA A 280 -2.64 13.13 13.68
N ARG A 281 -1.86 13.35 14.73
CA ARG A 281 -2.30 13.25 16.12
C ARG A 281 -3.39 14.29 16.43
N ASP A 282 -3.15 15.56 16.07
CA ASP A 282 -4.10 16.66 16.33
C ASP A 282 -5.42 16.48 15.55
N ALA A 283 -5.36 15.82 14.40
CA ALA A 283 -6.53 15.41 13.62
C ALA A 283 -7.27 14.17 14.19
N GLY A 284 -6.72 13.54 15.26
CA GLY A 284 -7.36 12.43 15.97
C GLY A 284 -7.08 11.04 15.38
N TYR A 285 -6.09 10.90 14.49
CA TYR A 285 -5.67 9.58 14.03
C TYR A 285 -4.95 8.80 15.13
N GLU A 286 -5.09 7.48 15.10
CA GLU A 286 -4.52 6.57 16.11
C GLU A 286 -3.11 6.08 15.73
N SER A 287 -2.79 6.03 14.42
CA SER A 287 -1.53 5.47 13.91
C SER A 287 -1.02 6.22 12.69
N PHE A 288 0.32 6.33 12.58
CA PHE A 288 0.98 6.74 11.34
C PHE A 288 1.92 5.63 10.87
N LEU A 289 1.52 4.91 9.83
CA LEU A 289 2.31 3.84 9.23
C LEU A 289 3.34 4.44 8.28
N LEU A 290 4.61 4.35 8.67
CA LEU A 290 5.74 4.85 7.87
C LEU A 290 6.18 3.86 6.78
N GLY A 291 5.78 2.59 6.92
CA GLY A 291 6.18 1.52 6.03
C GLY A 291 7.54 0.91 6.34
N GLY A 292 7.96 -0.03 5.51
CA GLY A 292 9.26 -0.72 5.59
C GLY A 292 10.32 -0.12 4.67
N GLY A 293 11.40 -0.87 4.46
CA GLY A 293 12.41 -0.63 3.43
C GLY A 293 12.30 -1.68 2.31
N PRO A 294 12.67 -1.35 1.06
CA PRO A 294 12.63 -2.30 -0.06
C PRO A 294 13.60 -3.48 0.12
N GLY A 295 14.74 -3.27 0.77
CA GLY A 295 15.73 -4.30 1.10
C GLY A 295 15.57 -4.94 2.48
N GLY A 296 14.37 -4.83 3.10
CA GLY A 296 14.15 -5.30 4.47
C GLY A 296 14.60 -4.25 5.50
N GLU A 297 15.51 -4.60 6.40
CA GLU A 297 16.08 -3.70 7.42
C GLU A 297 17.25 -2.87 6.86
N ASP A 298 16.98 -2.13 5.81
CA ASP A 298 17.94 -1.25 5.13
C ASP A 298 17.99 0.17 5.75
N GLY A 299 18.75 1.07 5.12
CA GLY A 299 18.88 2.45 5.58
C GLY A 299 17.56 3.23 5.58
N ILE A 300 16.58 2.85 4.74
CA ILE A 300 15.23 3.45 4.72
C ILE A 300 14.45 2.97 5.94
N PHE A 301 14.51 1.69 6.24
CA PHE A 301 13.89 1.13 7.43
C PHE A 301 14.49 1.77 8.70
N ASP A 302 15.81 1.87 8.79
CA ASP A 302 16.49 2.51 9.92
C ASP A 302 16.12 3.99 10.10
N TYR A 303 15.97 4.72 8.99
CA TYR A 303 15.47 6.10 9.00
C TYR A 303 14.05 6.15 9.59
N LYS A 304 13.14 5.33 9.11
CA LYS A 304 11.76 5.24 9.60
C LYS A 304 11.72 4.83 11.08
N LYS A 305 12.49 3.81 11.45
CA LYS A 305 12.63 3.34 12.84
C LYS A 305 13.17 4.41 13.79
N SER A 306 13.82 5.45 13.28
CA SER A 306 14.27 6.57 14.10
C SER A 306 13.13 7.41 14.68
N PHE A 307 11.90 7.30 14.12
CA PHE A 307 10.68 7.96 14.61
C PHE A 307 9.89 7.10 15.61
N ALA A 308 10.05 5.79 15.57
CA ALA A 308 9.34 4.87 16.46
C ALA A 308 10.17 3.59 16.63
N SER A 309 11.14 3.60 17.54
CA SER A 309 12.08 2.49 17.72
C SER A 309 11.41 1.18 18.17
N GLU A 310 10.29 1.28 18.87
CA GLU A 310 9.50 0.15 19.37
C GLU A 310 8.25 -0.13 18.54
N GLY A 311 7.89 0.78 17.63
CA GLY A 311 6.70 0.65 16.78
C GLY A 311 6.98 -0.18 15.54
N ILE A 312 7.26 -1.48 15.71
CA ILE A 312 7.56 -2.39 14.63
C ILE A 312 6.43 -3.40 14.49
N LEU A 313 5.90 -3.54 13.27
CA LEU A 313 4.89 -4.52 12.91
C LEU A 313 5.44 -5.47 11.86
N ASP A 314 5.05 -6.73 11.92
CA ASP A 314 5.29 -7.66 10.83
C ASP A 314 4.35 -7.34 9.66
N PHE A 315 4.86 -7.49 8.46
CA PHE A 315 4.08 -7.39 7.24
C PHE A 315 3.87 -8.80 6.68
N HIS A 316 2.62 -9.16 6.45
CA HIS A 316 2.28 -10.48 5.96
C HIS A 316 1.73 -10.44 4.54
N LEU A 317 2.09 -11.48 3.78
CA LEU A 317 1.48 -11.83 2.52
C LEU A 317 0.58 -13.03 2.77
N ALA A 318 -0.70 -12.93 2.45
CA ALA A 318 -1.60 -14.06 2.47
C ALA A 318 -1.67 -14.65 1.05
N CYS A 319 -1.34 -15.93 0.94
CA CYS A 319 -1.19 -16.64 -0.32
C CYS A 319 -2.18 -17.80 -0.38
N ARG A 320 -2.84 -17.99 -1.54
CA ARG A 320 -3.73 -19.12 -1.76
C ARG A 320 -3.62 -19.62 -3.20
N VAL A 321 -3.59 -20.93 -3.36
CA VAL A 321 -3.69 -21.59 -4.67
C VAL A 321 -5.13 -22.02 -4.86
N HIS A 322 -5.73 -21.71 -6.01
CA HIS A 322 -7.08 -22.10 -6.40
C HIS A 322 -7.08 -23.28 -7.39
N ASP A 323 -6.02 -23.40 -8.21
CA ASP A 323 -5.78 -24.54 -9.12
C ASP A 323 -4.37 -25.09 -8.88
N GLU A 324 -4.27 -26.09 -8.00
CA GLU A 324 -2.99 -26.72 -7.61
C GLU A 324 -2.26 -27.35 -8.79
N SER A 325 -2.99 -28.00 -9.72
CA SER A 325 -2.40 -28.66 -10.88
C SER A 325 -1.75 -27.67 -11.83
N LEU A 326 -2.49 -26.60 -12.17
CA LEU A 326 -1.97 -25.58 -13.07
C LEU A 326 -0.88 -24.77 -12.39
N TYR A 327 -1.04 -24.40 -11.10
CA TYR A 327 -0.01 -23.69 -10.34
C TYR A 327 1.33 -24.45 -10.34
N GLY A 328 1.31 -25.76 -10.07
CA GLY A 328 2.51 -26.62 -10.11
C GLY A 328 3.19 -26.58 -11.48
N THR A 329 2.41 -26.76 -12.56
CA THR A 329 2.91 -26.70 -13.94
C THR A 329 3.55 -25.34 -14.26
N LEU A 330 2.93 -24.22 -13.83
CA LEU A 330 3.47 -22.87 -14.09
C LEU A 330 4.75 -22.62 -13.29
N VAL A 331 4.82 -23.12 -12.06
CA VAL A 331 6.05 -23.04 -11.24
C VAL A 331 7.20 -23.80 -11.87
N GLU A 332 6.95 -25.01 -12.41
CA GLU A 332 7.97 -25.78 -13.14
C GLU A 332 8.52 -25.00 -14.34
N ARG A 333 7.63 -24.40 -15.15
CA ARG A 333 8.06 -23.53 -16.27
C ARG A 333 8.87 -22.33 -15.82
N CYS A 334 8.52 -21.74 -14.68
CA CYS A 334 9.32 -20.67 -14.08
C CYS A 334 10.74 -21.15 -13.72
N MET A 335 10.92 -22.37 -13.24
CA MET A 335 12.23 -22.90 -12.89
C MET A 335 13.15 -23.06 -14.09
N GLU A 336 12.59 -23.26 -15.28
CA GLU A 336 13.32 -23.41 -16.54
C GLU A 336 13.61 -22.06 -17.23
N HIS A 337 12.91 -20.98 -16.84
CA HIS A 337 13.04 -19.70 -17.52
C HIS A 337 14.12 -18.79 -16.91
N PRO A 338 15.04 -18.19 -17.70
CA PRO A 338 16.17 -17.40 -17.18
C PRO A 338 15.77 -16.23 -16.26
N ARG A 339 14.65 -15.55 -16.53
CA ARG A 339 14.19 -14.41 -15.70
C ARG A 339 13.82 -14.81 -14.26
N THR A 340 13.40 -16.04 -14.07
CA THR A 340 12.96 -16.55 -12.78
C THR A 340 13.97 -17.51 -12.15
N ALA A 341 15.15 -17.67 -12.79
CA ALA A 341 16.29 -18.40 -12.25
C ALA A 341 17.16 -17.52 -11.31
N GLU A 342 16.87 -16.22 -11.19
CA GLU A 342 17.60 -15.31 -10.30
C GLU A 342 17.39 -15.67 -8.82
N PRO A 343 18.42 -15.47 -7.96
CA PRO A 343 18.29 -15.68 -6.53
C PRO A 343 17.19 -14.82 -5.92
N GLY A 344 16.24 -15.45 -5.24
CA GLY A 344 15.08 -14.80 -4.62
C GLY A 344 13.78 -15.02 -5.36
N ALA A 345 13.78 -15.35 -6.64
CA ALA A 345 12.59 -15.66 -7.42
C ALA A 345 11.83 -16.87 -6.82
N GLU A 346 12.56 -17.83 -6.24
CA GLU A 346 12.01 -19.02 -5.59
C GLU A 346 11.14 -18.68 -4.37
N ARG A 347 11.34 -17.52 -3.77
CA ARG A 347 10.57 -17.03 -2.60
C ARG A 347 9.32 -16.27 -3.00
N TYR A 348 9.24 -15.81 -4.26
CA TYR A 348 8.08 -15.07 -4.74
C TYR A 348 6.93 -16.03 -5.04
N PHE A 349 5.78 -15.81 -4.42
CA PHE A 349 4.65 -16.75 -4.53
C PHE A 349 4.14 -16.86 -5.97
N LEU A 350 3.88 -15.72 -6.62
CA LEU A 350 3.51 -15.65 -8.04
C LEU A 350 4.77 -15.58 -8.90
N ARG A 351 5.57 -16.66 -8.96
CA ARG A 351 6.92 -16.70 -9.56
C ARG A 351 7.00 -16.12 -10.96
N TRP A 352 5.96 -16.31 -11.77
CA TRP A 352 5.87 -15.79 -13.13
C TRP A 352 5.78 -14.25 -13.23
N ARG A 353 5.56 -13.55 -12.10
CA ARG A 353 5.57 -12.09 -12.00
C ARG A 353 6.87 -11.53 -11.42
N TYR A 354 7.84 -12.37 -11.10
CA TYR A 354 9.13 -11.92 -10.56
C TYR A 354 9.92 -11.17 -11.65
N GLY A 355 10.42 -9.97 -11.33
CA GLY A 355 11.21 -9.14 -12.26
C GLY A 355 10.43 -8.57 -13.45
N GLY A 356 9.10 -8.55 -13.38
CA GLY A 356 8.19 -8.01 -14.41
C GLY A 356 7.68 -6.62 -14.09
#